data_0f09fd9c6fbf545f77045a03611789f0
#
_entry.id   0f09fd9c6fbf545f77045a03611789f0
#
_cell.length_a   1.000
_cell.length_b   1.000
_cell.length_c   1.000
_cell.angle_alpha   90.00
_cell.angle_beta   90.00
_cell.angle_gamma   90.00
#
_symmetry.space_group_name_H-M   'P 1'
#
loop_
_entity.id
_entity.type
_entity.pdbx_description
1 polymer ?
#
loop_
_entity_poly.entity_id
_entity_poly.type
_entity_poly.pdbx_seq_one_letter_code
_entity_poly.pdbx_strand_id
1 'polypeptide(L)'
;MELKYVELERNMGAFFDSVIGTLNHIFIGDIIWLSRFKDHSDKYTALLSLEQYPAPNALNDILFTDINDLWKSRIELDETIIRWLSETGESDFQKDFLYENTKGLEFRKNFGEVVSHFFNHQTHHRGQVSTLLKQLGKDIGVTDLIVDIPDSQRST
;
A
#
# COMPACT_ATOMS: atom_id res chain seq x y z
N MET A 1 8.57 -9.60 -22.28
CA MET A 1 7.60 -8.92 -23.21
C MET A 1 7.01 -7.76 -22.43
N GLU A 2 7.25 -6.55 -22.89
CA GLU A 2 6.87 -5.31 -22.20
C GLU A 2 5.36 -5.10 -22.22
N LEU A 3 4.79 -4.60 -21.11
CA LEU A 3 3.37 -4.23 -21.03
C LEU A 3 3.13 -2.96 -21.86
N LYS A 4 2.14 -3.00 -22.75
CA LYS A 4 1.71 -1.80 -23.46
C LYS A 4 0.78 -1.00 -22.55
N TYR A 5 0.81 0.32 -22.66
CA TYR A 5 -0.03 1.23 -21.90
C TYR A 5 -1.53 0.86 -21.95
N VAL A 6 -2.02 0.54 -23.15
CA VAL A 6 -3.40 0.07 -23.38
C VAL A 6 -3.76 -1.22 -22.60
N GLU A 7 -2.77 -2.07 -22.31
CA GLU A 7 -3.00 -3.29 -21.53
C GLU A 7 -3.17 -2.98 -20.04
N LEU A 8 -2.49 -1.95 -19.52
CA LEU A 8 -2.58 -1.52 -18.11
C LEU A 8 -3.94 -0.91 -17.77
N GLU A 9 -4.53 -0.16 -18.72
CA GLU A 9 -5.81 0.52 -18.55
C GLU A 9 -7.02 -0.35 -18.93
N ARG A 10 -6.77 -1.50 -19.57
CA ARG A 10 -7.83 -2.37 -20.06
C ARG A 10 -8.76 -2.77 -18.91
N ASN A 11 -10.06 -2.47 -19.08
CA ASN A 11 -11.08 -2.98 -18.15
C ASN A 11 -11.17 -4.51 -18.26
N MET A 12 -10.87 -5.19 -17.17
CA MET A 12 -10.84 -6.64 -17.06
C MET A 12 -11.96 -7.19 -16.16
N GLY A 13 -12.92 -6.35 -15.79
CA GLY A 13 -14.00 -6.70 -14.87
C GLY A 13 -13.55 -6.91 -13.42
N ALA A 14 -12.38 -6.42 -13.05
CA ALA A 14 -11.88 -6.43 -11.68
C ALA A 14 -12.58 -5.35 -10.85
N PHE A 15 -12.47 -5.41 -9.50
CA PHE A 15 -13.12 -4.44 -8.60
C PHE A 15 -12.68 -3.00 -8.88
N PHE A 16 -11.42 -2.80 -9.27
CA PHE A 16 -10.85 -1.51 -9.70
C PHE A 16 -10.58 -1.48 -11.21
N ASP A 17 -11.38 -2.17 -11.98
CA ASP A 17 -11.42 -2.25 -13.43
C ASP A 17 -10.16 -2.82 -14.09
N SER A 18 -8.98 -2.32 -13.78
CA SER A 18 -7.75 -2.56 -14.54
C SER A 18 -6.53 -2.76 -13.64
N VAL A 19 -5.39 -3.11 -14.23
CA VAL A 19 -4.10 -3.18 -13.54
C VAL A 19 -3.74 -1.83 -12.94
N ILE A 20 -3.79 -0.75 -13.74
CA ILE A 20 -3.44 0.60 -13.25
C ILE A 20 -4.43 1.09 -12.19
N GLY A 21 -5.72 0.76 -12.31
CA GLY A 21 -6.73 1.07 -11.32
C GLY A 21 -6.46 0.38 -9.97
N THR A 22 -6.11 -0.91 -9.99
CA THR A 22 -5.78 -1.65 -8.78
C THR A 22 -4.49 -1.14 -8.12
N LEU A 23 -3.47 -0.78 -8.91
CA LEU A 23 -2.22 -0.20 -8.39
C LEU A 23 -2.44 1.19 -7.78
N ASN A 24 -3.26 2.05 -8.40
CA ASN A 24 -3.67 3.33 -7.82
C ASN A 24 -4.42 3.12 -6.50
N HIS A 25 -5.33 2.14 -6.44
CA HIS A 25 -6.05 1.83 -5.22
C HIS A 25 -5.12 1.43 -4.06
N ILE A 26 -4.09 0.62 -4.32
CA ILE A 26 -3.07 0.29 -3.30
C ILE A 26 -2.40 1.56 -2.79
N PHE A 27 -1.96 2.42 -3.69
CA PHE A 27 -1.29 3.67 -3.35
C PHE A 27 -2.20 4.62 -2.55
N ILE A 28 -3.45 4.77 -2.97
CA ILE A 28 -4.48 5.58 -2.29
C ILE A 28 -4.77 5.03 -0.89
N GLY A 29 -4.95 3.73 -0.77
CA GLY A 29 -5.17 3.08 0.52
C GLY A 29 -4.03 3.34 1.49
N ASP A 30 -2.79 3.28 0.99
CA ASP A 30 -1.60 3.55 1.79
C ASP A 30 -1.55 5.00 2.25
N ILE A 31 -1.80 5.98 1.37
CA ILE A 31 -1.83 7.40 1.76
C ILE A 31 -2.90 7.64 2.83
N ILE A 32 -4.10 7.08 2.67
CA ILE A 32 -5.20 7.26 3.62
C ILE A 32 -4.81 6.71 4.99
N TRP A 33 -4.26 5.50 5.06
CA TRP A 33 -3.88 4.91 6.34
C TRP A 33 -2.69 5.61 6.98
N LEU A 34 -1.65 5.92 6.21
CA LEU A 34 -0.47 6.63 6.71
C LEU A 34 -0.82 8.04 7.20
N SER A 35 -1.76 8.74 6.54
CA SER A 35 -2.26 10.04 7.02
C SER A 35 -2.95 9.91 8.38
N ARG A 36 -3.74 8.85 8.60
CA ARG A 36 -4.32 8.57 9.91
C ARG A 36 -3.27 8.20 10.95
N PHE A 37 -2.23 7.44 10.56
CA PHE A 37 -1.12 7.09 11.45
C PHE A 37 -0.31 8.33 11.85
N LYS A 38 -0.15 9.31 10.95
CA LYS A 38 0.48 10.59 11.26
C LYS A 38 -0.16 11.26 12.48
N ASP A 39 -1.48 11.23 12.58
CA ASP A 39 -2.22 11.85 13.65
C ASP A 39 -2.20 11.05 14.97
N HIS A 40 -1.67 9.83 14.95
CA HIS A 40 -1.57 8.98 16.14
C HIS A 40 -0.43 9.38 17.08
N SER A 41 0.66 9.95 16.55
CA SER A 41 1.81 10.34 17.38
C SER A 41 2.67 11.42 16.70
N ASP A 42 2.97 12.48 17.44
CA ASP A 42 3.84 13.57 16.98
C ASP A 42 5.28 13.12 16.61
N LYS A 43 5.68 11.93 17.06
CA LYS A 43 7.00 11.39 16.74
C LYS A 43 7.11 10.82 15.32
N TYR A 44 5.99 10.61 14.61
CA TYR A 44 5.96 10.05 13.27
C TYR A 44 6.26 11.11 12.21
N THR A 45 7.46 11.68 12.30
CA THR A 45 7.90 12.81 11.47
C THR A 45 8.10 12.44 10.01
N ALA A 46 8.42 11.18 9.71
CA ALA A 46 8.53 10.67 8.35
C ALA A 46 7.21 10.85 7.57
N LEU A 47 6.06 10.75 8.25
CA LEU A 47 4.74 10.86 7.62
C LEU A 47 4.36 12.30 7.23
N LEU A 48 5.11 13.31 7.63
CA LEU A 48 4.91 14.69 7.18
C LEU A 48 5.14 14.83 5.65
N SER A 49 5.97 13.97 5.08
CA SER A 49 6.23 13.95 3.64
C SER A 49 5.00 13.57 2.79
N LEU A 50 3.94 13.02 3.39
CA LEU A 50 2.70 12.67 2.68
C LEU A 50 1.99 13.89 2.09
N GLU A 51 2.26 15.10 2.59
CA GLU A 51 1.68 16.35 2.09
C GLU A 51 2.05 16.67 0.63
N GLN A 52 3.09 16.01 0.10
CA GLN A 52 3.44 16.11 -1.32
C GLN A 52 2.44 15.44 -2.26
N TYR A 53 1.63 14.49 -1.77
CA TYR A 53 0.67 13.77 -2.57
C TYR A 53 -0.72 14.44 -2.53
N PRO A 54 -1.45 14.44 -3.65
CA PRO A 54 -2.82 14.94 -3.65
C PRO A 54 -3.71 14.07 -2.76
N ALA A 55 -4.59 14.71 -2.00
CA ALA A 55 -5.60 13.99 -1.22
C ALA A 55 -6.58 13.28 -2.18
N PRO A 56 -6.78 11.96 -2.07
CA PRO A 56 -7.75 11.26 -2.90
C PRO A 56 -9.18 11.63 -2.48
N ASN A 57 -10.07 11.77 -3.46
CA ASN A 57 -11.49 12.02 -3.21
C ASN A 57 -12.28 10.71 -3.01
N ALA A 58 -11.81 9.63 -3.64
CA ALA A 58 -12.43 8.31 -3.58
C ALA A 58 -11.38 7.18 -3.62
N LEU A 59 -11.78 5.99 -3.16
CA LEU A 59 -10.89 4.81 -3.14
C LEU A 59 -10.56 4.26 -4.54
N ASN A 60 -11.30 4.66 -5.56
CA ASN A 60 -11.11 4.27 -6.96
C ASN A 60 -10.62 5.43 -7.84
N ASP A 61 -10.10 6.49 -7.25
CA ASP A 61 -9.44 7.56 -8.02
C ASP A 61 -8.23 7.02 -8.79
N ILE A 62 -7.90 7.69 -9.88
CA ILE A 62 -6.67 7.46 -10.63
C ILE A 62 -5.76 8.68 -10.41
N LEU A 63 -4.86 8.58 -9.44
CA LEU A 63 -3.88 9.64 -9.15
C LEU A 63 -2.77 9.68 -10.20
N PHE A 64 -2.42 8.51 -10.73
CA PHE A 64 -1.37 8.35 -11.73
C PHE A 64 -1.91 7.59 -12.93
N THR A 65 -1.89 8.22 -14.09
CA THR A 65 -2.21 7.57 -15.36
C THR A 65 -0.97 6.93 -16.00
N ASP A 66 0.23 7.47 -15.74
CA ASP A 66 1.50 6.90 -16.18
C ASP A 66 2.05 5.92 -15.13
N ILE A 67 2.38 4.71 -15.56
CA ILE A 67 2.92 3.67 -14.68
C ILE A 67 4.31 4.01 -14.13
N ASN A 68 5.11 4.79 -14.86
CA ASN A 68 6.44 5.19 -14.40
C ASN A 68 6.35 6.23 -13.28
N ASP A 69 5.38 7.16 -13.37
CA ASP A 69 5.11 8.14 -12.32
C ASP A 69 4.57 7.44 -11.06
N LEU A 70 3.64 6.49 -11.23
CA LEU A 70 3.16 5.67 -10.14
C LEU A 70 4.29 4.86 -9.48
N TRP A 71 5.15 4.25 -10.28
CA TRP A 71 6.30 3.48 -9.80
C TRP A 71 7.27 4.34 -8.99
N LYS A 72 7.62 5.51 -9.50
CA LYS A 72 8.48 6.46 -8.80
C LYS A 72 7.88 6.87 -7.47
N SER A 73 6.61 7.27 -7.46
CA SER A 73 5.91 7.67 -6.24
C SER A 73 5.76 6.50 -5.27
N ARG A 74 5.62 5.26 -5.77
CA ARG A 74 5.58 4.06 -4.92
C ARG A 74 6.91 3.85 -4.19
N ILE A 75 8.05 3.98 -4.88
CA ILE A 75 9.38 3.87 -4.24
C ILE A 75 9.52 4.91 -3.12
N GLU A 76 9.18 6.17 -3.39
CA GLU A 76 9.26 7.25 -2.40
C GLU A 76 8.34 6.99 -1.19
N LEU A 77 7.16 6.43 -1.43
CA LEU A 77 6.22 6.08 -0.36
C LEU A 77 6.71 4.87 0.45
N ASP A 78 7.33 3.87 -0.19
CA ASP A 78 7.94 2.72 0.50
C ASP A 78 9.09 3.17 1.40
N GLU A 79 9.94 4.09 0.95
CA GLU A 79 10.99 4.69 1.79
C GLU A 79 10.39 5.44 2.99
N THR A 80 9.26 6.11 2.79
CA THR A 80 8.54 6.79 3.87
C THR A 80 7.98 5.81 4.87
N ILE A 81 7.42 4.68 4.43
CA ILE A 81 6.93 3.59 5.29
C ILE A 81 8.08 3.00 6.12
N ILE A 82 9.23 2.75 5.50
CA ILE A 82 10.42 2.22 6.19
C ILE A 82 10.90 3.20 7.28
N ARG A 83 10.98 4.49 6.98
CA ARG A 83 11.36 5.52 7.95
C ARG A 83 10.35 5.60 9.09
N TRP A 84 9.05 5.64 8.79
CA TRP A 84 8.01 5.64 9.80
C TRP A 84 8.10 4.41 10.72
N LEU A 85 8.32 3.22 10.17
CA LEU A 85 8.50 2.01 10.99
C LEU A 85 9.72 2.12 11.92
N SER A 86 10.78 2.81 11.52
CA SER A 86 11.93 3.04 12.39
C SER A 86 11.64 4.05 13.54
N GLU A 87 10.60 4.87 13.38
CA GLU A 87 10.12 5.79 14.42
C GLU A 87 9.12 5.11 15.38
N THR A 88 8.57 3.93 15.03
CA THR A 88 7.66 3.15 15.88
C THR A 88 8.44 2.28 16.87
N GLY A 89 7.91 2.17 18.08
CA GLY A 89 8.41 1.23 19.09
C GLY A 89 7.37 0.15 19.40
N GLU A 90 7.81 -0.96 19.99
CA GLU A 90 6.93 -2.07 20.35
C GLU A 90 5.71 -1.62 21.19
N SER A 91 5.92 -0.66 22.11
CA SER A 91 4.85 -0.12 22.96
C SER A 91 3.79 0.66 22.18
N ASP A 92 4.08 1.15 20.97
CA ASP A 92 3.06 1.87 20.17
C ASP A 92 2.01 0.91 19.65
N PHE A 93 2.41 -0.29 19.25
CA PHE A 93 1.51 -1.32 18.73
C PHE A 93 0.52 -1.84 19.78
N GLN A 94 0.74 -1.56 21.08
CA GLN A 94 -0.16 -1.91 22.16
C GLN A 94 -1.21 -0.83 22.47
N LYS A 95 -1.10 0.35 21.87
CA LYS A 95 -1.97 1.49 22.14
C LYS A 95 -3.30 1.39 21.38
N ASP A 96 -4.30 2.07 21.91
CA ASP A 96 -5.53 2.36 21.18
C ASP A 96 -5.26 3.38 20.08
N PHE A 97 -5.83 3.14 18.92
CA PHE A 97 -5.81 3.99 17.75
C PHE A 97 -7.21 4.52 17.46
N LEU A 98 -7.36 5.84 17.52
CA LEU A 98 -8.59 6.53 17.15
C LEU A 98 -8.47 7.08 15.75
N TYR A 99 -9.45 6.83 14.91
CA TYR A 99 -9.50 7.37 13.56
C TYR A 99 -10.93 7.52 13.07
N GLU A 100 -11.11 8.37 12.08
CA GLU A 100 -12.36 8.47 11.33
C GLU A 100 -12.26 7.69 10.01
N ASN A 101 -13.35 7.02 9.63
CA ASN A 101 -13.44 6.47 8.29
C ASN A 101 -13.79 7.56 7.26
N THR A 102 -13.85 7.21 5.97
CA THR A 102 -14.21 8.13 4.88
C THR A 102 -15.63 8.70 4.94
N LYS A 103 -16.46 8.22 5.90
CA LYS A 103 -17.82 8.71 6.17
C LYS A 103 -17.90 9.56 7.43
N GLY A 104 -16.76 9.90 8.06
CA GLY A 104 -16.70 10.68 9.30
C GLY A 104 -17.13 9.90 10.54
N LEU A 105 -17.17 8.57 10.51
CA LEU A 105 -17.47 7.76 11.68
C LEU A 105 -16.19 7.45 12.45
N GLU A 106 -16.21 7.70 13.76
CA GLU A 106 -15.09 7.42 14.66
C GLU A 106 -14.98 5.93 15.00
N PHE A 107 -13.74 5.45 15.07
CA PHE A 107 -13.40 4.09 15.48
C PHE A 107 -12.22 4.10 16.45
N ARG A 108 -12.24 3.15 17.39
CA ARG A 108 -11.15 2.85 18.30
C ARG A 108 -10.75 1.39 18.12
N LYS A 109 -9.50 1.14 17.78
CA LYS A 109 -8.94 -0.20 17.54
C LYS A 109 -7.52 -0.29 18.12
N ASN A 110 -7.01 -1.50 18.28
CA ASN A 110 -5.59 -1.67 18.60
C ASN A 110 -4.72 -1.25 17.41
N PHE A 111 -3.71 -0.43 17.66
CA PHE A 111 -2.85 0.12 16.59
C PHE A 111 -2.09 -0.97 15.83
N GLY A 112 -1.52 -1.96 16.51
CA GLY A 112 -0.80 -3.07 15.88
C GLY A 112 -1.69 -3.90 14.95
N GLU A 113 -2.96 -4.12 15.31
CA GLU A 113 -3.92 -4.82 14.45
C GLU A 113 -4.24 -3.99 13.20
N VAL A 114 -4.36 -2.66 13.34
CA VAL A 114 -4.59 -1.78 12.17
C VAL A 114 -3.36 -1.71 11.28
N VAL A 115 -2.16 -1.67 11.83
CA VAL A 115 -0.91 -1.76 11.04
C VAL A 115 -0.83 -3.12 10.32
N SER A 116 -1.22 -4.21 10.98
CA SER A 116 -1.31 -5.53 10.32
C SER A 116 -2.34 -5.52 9.18
N HIS A 117 -3.49 -4.87 9.36
CA HIS A 117 -4.46 -4.66 8.29
C HIS A 117 -3.85 -3.89 7.13
N PHE A 118 -3.10 -2.81 7.37
CA PHE A 118 -2.44 -1.99 6.36
C PHE A 118 -1.55 -2.83 5.43
N PHE A 119 -0.69 -3.69 5.96
CA PHE A 119 0.15 -4.56 5.14
C PHE A 119 -0.62 -5.70 4.47
N ASN A 120 -1.62 -6.26 5.13
CA ASN A 120 -2.49 -7.28 4.53
C ASN A 120 -3.31 -6.73 3.36
N HIS A 121 -3.77 -5.48 3.43
CA HIS A 121 -4.46 -4.81 2.35
C HIS A 121 -3.59 -4.73 1.08
N GLN A 122 -2.32 -4.32 1.21
CA GLN A 122 -1.37 -4.31 0.10
C GLN A 122 -1.18 -5.72 -0.49
N THR A 123 -0.99 -6.74 0.36
CA THR A 123 -0.81 -8.12 -0.08
C THR A 123 -2.03 -8.64 -0.83
N HIS A 124 -3.24 -8.34 -0.34
CA HIS A 124 -4.49 -8.72 -0.97
C HIS A 124 -4.60 -8.17 -2.40
N HIS A 125 -4.38 -6.87 -2.57
CA HIS A 125 -4.52 -6.22 -3.88
C HIS A 125 -3.36 -6.53 -4.82
N ARG A 126 -2.13 -6.75 -4.33
CA ARG A 126 -1.02 -7.27 -5.16
C ARG A 126 -1.36 -8.65 -5.72
N GLY A 127 -2.04 -9.52 -4.97
CA GLY A 127 -2.56 -10.78 -5.48
C GLY A 127 -3.57 -10.60 -6.61
N GLN A 128 -4.42 -9.57 -6.55
CA GLN A 128 -5.33 -9.23 -7.65
C GLN A 128 -4.56 -8.75 -8.89
N VAL A 129 -3.57 -7.87 -8.73
CA VAL A 129 -2.68 -7.43 -9.83
C VAL A 129 -1.99 -8.62 -10.47
N SER A 130 -1.46 -9.56 -9.70
CA SER A 130 -0.83 -10.79 -10.19
C SER A 130 -1.77 -11.57 -11.11
N THR A 131 -3.03 -11.72 -10.70
CA THR A 131 -4.06 -12.41 -11.49
C THR A 131 -4.35 -11.68 -12.81
N LEU A 132 -4.51 -10.35 -12.76
CA LEU A 132 -4.76 -9.54 -13.95
C LEU A 132 -3.60 -9.61 -14.95
N LEU A 133 -2.36 -9.52 -14.47
CA LEU A 133 -1.17 -9.66 -15.30
C LEU A 133 -1.08 -11.04 -15.96
N LYS A 134 -1.43 -12.10 -15.22
CA LYS A 134 -1.47 -13.46 -15.78
C LYS A 134 -2.54 -13.61 -16.87
N GLN A 135 -3.70 -12.99 -16.69
CA GLN A 135 -4.77 -12.95 -17.71
C GLN A 135 -4.33 -12.19 -18.97
N LEU A 136 -3.43 -11.22 -18.84
CA LEU A 136 -2.77 -10.51 -19.96
C LEU A 136 -1.61 -11.31 -20.59
N GLY A 137 -1.40 -12.57 -20.15
CA GLY A 137 -0.33 -13.43 -20.67
C GLY A 137 1.07 -13.04 -20.19
N LYS A 138 1.17 -12.24 -19.12
CA LYS A 138 2.47 -11.83 -18.56
C LYS A 138 2.94 -12.85 -17.54
N ASP A 139 4.22 -13.17 -17.59
CA ASP A 139 4.90 -13.93 -16.55
C ASP A 139 5.46 -12.95 -15.51
N ILE A 140 5.04 -13.12 -14.26
CA ILE A 140 5.44 -12.28 -13.12
C ILE A 140 6.41 -12.98 -12.18
N GLY A 141 6.86 -14.18 -12.54
CA GLY A 141 7.76 -14.98 -11.71
C GLY A 141 7.08 -15.53 -10.46
N VAL A 142 7.90 -15.84 -9.45
CA VAL A 142 7.46 -16.31 -8.12
C VAL A 142 7.11 -15.09 -7.26
N THR A 143 5.96 -15.12 -6.61
CA THR A 143 5.47 -14.03 -5.74
C THR A 143 5.35 -14.44 -4.27
N ASP A 144 5.83 -15.65 -3.94
CA ASP A 144 5.80 -16.17 -2.57
C ASP A 144 6.86 -15.48 -1.70
N LEU A 145 6.42 -14.86 -0.63
CA LEU A 145 7.31 -14.13 0.30
C LEU A 145 8.43 -15.01 0.85
N ILE A 146 8.20 -16.32 0.96
CA ILE A 146 9.19 -17.26 1.51
C ILE A 146 10.53 -17.25 0.77
N VAL A 147 10.52 -16.92 -0.54
CA VAL A 147 11.77 -16.87 -1.34
C VAL A 147 12.67 -15.69 -0.96
N ASP A 148 12.11 -14.67 -0.35
CA ASP A 148 12.82 -13.46 0.10
C ASP A 148 13.24 -13.54 1.58
N ILE A 149 12.80 -14.58 2.30
CA ILE A 149 13.16 -14.81 3.70
C ILE A 149 14.52 -15.52 3.74
N PRO A 150 15.58 -14.91 4.31
CA PRO A 150 16.88 -15.52 4.38
C PRO A 150 16.86 -16.76 5.29
N ASP A 151 17.64 -17.78 4.93
CA ASP A 151 17.84 -18.94 5.80
C ASP A 151 18.46 -18.51 7.13
N SER A 152 17.88 -18.94 8.24
CA SER A 152 18.51 -18.78 9.54
C SER A 152 19.78 -19.64 9.56
N GLN A 153 20.93 -19.02 9.90
CA GLN A 153 22.17 -19.77 10.10
C GLN A 153 21.92 -20.81 11.20
N ARG A 154 22.08 -22.09 10.85
CA ARG A 154 22.08 -23.16 11.86
C ARG A 154 23.27 -22.88 12.78
N SER A 155 23.00 -22.60 14.06
CA SER A 155 24.03 -22.61 15.08
C SER A 155 24.63 -24.05 15.11
N THR A 156 25.87 -24.20 14.64
CA THR A 156 26.65 -25.42 14.74
C THR A 156 27.17 -25.57 16.16
#